data_5e46afaa0e65731078567fc53c43af49
#
_entry.id   5e46afaa0e65731078567fc53c43af49
#
_cell.length_a   1.000
_cell.length_b   1.000
_cell.length_c   1.000
_cell.angle_alpha   90.00
_cell.angle_beta   90.00
_cell.angle_gamma   90.00
#
_symmetry.space_group_name_H-M   'P 1'
#
loop_
_entity.id
_entity.type
_entity.pdbx_description
1 polymer ?
#
loop_
_entity_poly.entity_id
_entity_poly.type
_entity_poly.pdbx_seq_one_letter_code
_entity_poly.pdbx_strand_id
1 'polypeptide(L)' 'MKVKALIEILNRCDGSSEVYINYNTDNPIEEEQYPIQRVYTVTYPSIGETTTYINASD' A
#
# COMPACT_ATOMS: atom_id res chain seq x y z
N MET A 1 -11.18 -3.59 0.59
CA MET A 1 -11.30 -2.15 0.22
C MET A 1 -11.90 -2.05 -1.17
N LYS A 2 -12.83 -1.14 -1.36
CA LYS A 2 -13.43 -0.91 -2.67
C LYS A 2 -12.54 -0.02 -3.52
N VAL A 3 -12.65 -0.14 -4.84
CA VAL A 3 -11.84 0.65 -5.79
C VAL A 3 -11.96 2.15 -5.51
N LYS A 4 -13.17 2.62 -5.28
CA LYS A 4 -13.42 4.03 -4.99
C LYS A 4 -12.64 4.52 -3.77
N ALA A 5 -12.62 3.72 -2.71
CA ALA A 5 -11.89 4.07 -1.50
C ALA A 5 -10.39 4.11 -1.74
N LEU A 6 -9.87 3.15 -2.49
CA LEU A 6 -8.44 3.12 -2.83
C LEU A 6 -8.04 4.34 -3.66
N ILE A 7 -8.85 4.71 -4.64
CA ILE A 7 -8.57 5.89 -5.47
C ILE A 7 -8.52 7.15 -4.60
N GLU A 8 -9.45 7.30 -3.67
CA GLU A 8 -9.48 8.47 -2.78
C GLU A 8 -8.22 8.56 -1.92
N ILE A 9 -7.77 7.42 -1.40
CA ILE A 9 -6.55 7.39 -0.58
C ILE A 9 -5.32 7.73 -1.43
N LEU A 10 -5.21 7.12 -2.60
CA LEU A 10 -4.06 7.35 -3.48
C LEU A 10 -4.00 8.78 -3.99
N ASN A 11 -5.13 9.43 -4.17
CA ASN A 11 -5.17 10.85 -4.55
C ASN A 11 -4.59 11.79 -3.49
N ARG A 12 -4.52 11.35 -2.24
CA ARG A 12 -3.92 12.11 -1.14
C ARG A 12 -2.42 11.85 -1.00
N CYS A 13 -1.91 10.85 -1.71
CA CYS A 13 -0.50 10.50 -1.66
C CYS A 13 0.28 11.33 -2.68
N ASP A 14 1.59 11.41 -2.47
CA ASP A 14 2.48 12.07 -3.43
C ASP A 14 2.52 11.25 -4.72
N GLY A 15 2.05 11.85 -5.82
CA GLY A 15 2.00 11.16 -7.11
C GLY A 15 3.37 10.79 -7.69
N SER A 16 4.45 11.38 -7.16
CA SER A 16 5.80 11.04 -7.58
C SER A 16 6.45 9.95 -6.73
N SER A 17 5.78 9.51 -5.65
CA SER A 17 6.34 8.48 -4.79
C SER A 17 6.24 7.09 -5.44
N GLU A 18 7.20 6.23 -5.12
CA GLU A 18 7.10 4.83 -5.49
C GLU A 18 6.05 4.13 -4.65
N VAL A 19 5.42 3.11 -5.22
CA VAL A 19 4.42 2.31 -4.52
C VAL A 19 4.94 0.89 -4.35
N TYR A 20 4.90 0.40 -3.12
CA TYR A 20 5.25 -0.98 -2.79
C TYR A 20 4.07 -1.67 -2.15
N ILE A 21 3.95 -2.96 -2.41
CA ILE A 21 2.92 -3.79 -1.81
C ILE A 21 3.58 -4.70 -0.79
N ASN A 22 3.09 -4.61 0.44
CA ASN A 22 3.45 -5.54 1.51
C ASN A 22 2.25 -6.44 1.77
N TYR A 23 2.45 -7.73 1.77
CA TYR A 23 1.39 -8.60 2.25
C TYR A 23 1.94 -9.58 3.26
N ASN A 24 1.09 -9.83 4.24
CA ASN A 24 1.41 -10.67 5.37
C ASN A 24 0.38 -11.78 5.43
N THR A 25 0.83 -13.01 5.29
CA THR A 25 -0.02 -14.17 5.32
C THR A 25 0.75 -15.37 5.89
N ASP A 26 0.07 -16.15 6.71
CA ASP A 26 0.62 -17.40 7.26
C ASP A 26 0.46 -18.56 6.27
N ASN A 27 -0.34 -18.37 5.23
CA ASN A 27 -0.62 -19.39 4.22
C ASN A 27 -0.43 -18.82 2.83
N PRO A 28 0.81 -18.75 2.31
CA PRO A 28 1.06 -18.19 0.98
C PRO A 28 0.59 -19.15 -0.11
N ILE A 29 -0.69 -19.12 -0.42
CA ILE A 29 -1.26 -19.82 -1.55
C ILE A 29 -1.33 -18.83 -2.71
N GLU A 30 -0.67 -19.16 -3.82
CA GLU A 30 -0.47 -18.24 -4.95
C GLU A 30 -1.77 -17.68 -5.55
N GLU A 31 -2.87 -18.40 -5.42
CA GLU A 31 -4.15 -18.00 -6.00
C GLU A 31 -5.08 -17.31 -5.02
N GLU A 32 -4.70 -17.14 -3.75
CA GLU A 32 -5.52 -16.44 -2.79
C GLU A 32 -5.51 -14.94 -3.01
N GLN A 33 -6.65 -14.35 -2.76
CA GLN A 33 -6.83 -12.90 -2.81
C GLN A 33 -6.78 -12.36 -1.38
N TYR A 34 -5.99 -11.32 -1.18
CA TYR A 34 -5.86 -10.70 0.13
C TYR A 34 -6.48 -9.31 0.10
N PRO A 35 -7.37 -8.99 1.03
CA PRO A 35 -7.93 -7.65 1.10
C PRO A 35 -6.85 -6.63 1.49
N ILE A 36 -6.97 -5.43 0.95
CA ILE A 36 -6.12 -4.33 1.36
C ILE A 36 -6.57 -3.87 2.74
N GLN A 37 -5.64 -3.86 3.69
CA GLN A 37 -5.90 -3.45 5.06
C GLN A 37 -5.65 -1.96 5.27
N ARG A 38 -4.61 -1.42 4.65
CA ARG A 38 -4.30 -0.01 4.76
C ARG A 38 -3.38 0.45 3.63
N VAL A 39 -3.41 1.74 3.38
CA VAL A 39 -2.48 2.42 2.47
C VAL A 39 -1.91 3.61 3.23
N TYR A 40 -0.60 3.76 3.20
CA TYR A 40 0.05 4.86 3.93
C TYR A 40 1.33 5.28 3.24
N THR A 41 1.82 6.47 3.58
CA THR A 41 3.09 6.97 3.09
C THR A 41 4.09 7.08 4.24
N VAL A 42 5.36 6.86 3.91
CA VAL A 42 6.48 7.07 4.82
C VAL A 42 7.43 8.04 4.15
N THR A 43 7.79 9.08 4.88
CA THR A 43 8.78 10.05 4.42
C THR A 43 10.09 9.79 5.13
N TYR A 44 11.16 9.69 4.36
CA TYR A 44 12.50 9.48 4.87
C TYR A 44 13.27 10.82 4.76
N PRO A 45 13.24 11.64 5.81
CA PRO A 45 13.80 13.00 5.72
C PRO A 45 15.30 13.03 5.45
N SER A 46 16.02 12.00 5.86
CA SER A 46 17.46 11.93 5.64
C SER A 46 17.86 11.84 4.17
N ILE A 47 16.99 11.31 3.33
CA ILE A 47 17.22 11.16 1.89
C ILE A 47 16.20 11.91 1.05
N GLY A 48 15.22 12.54 1.68
CA GLY A 48 14.20 13.34 1.00
C GLY A 48 13.23 12.53 0.16
N GLU A 49 13.07 11.25 0.44
CA GLU A 49 12.18 10.38 -0.32
C GLU A 49 10.90 10.08 0.43
N THR A 50 9.82 9.95 -0.32
CA THR A 50 8.51 9.50 0.17
C THR A 50 8.14 8.23 -0.56
N THR A 51 7.71 7.24 0.18
CA THR A 51 7.30 5.94 -0.35
C THR A 51 5.88 5.64 0.11
N THR A 52 5.07 5.11 -0.79
CA THR A 52 3.70 4.70 -0.50
C THR A 52 3.65 3.19 -0.38
N TYR A 53 2.98 2.71 0.66
CA TYR A 53 2.84 1.28 0.92
C TYR A 53 1.37 0.88 0.92
N ILE A 54 1.09 -0.24 0.25
CA ILE A 54 -0.21 -0.90 0.32
C ILE A 54 -0.01 -2.18 1.11
N ASN A 55 -0.69 -2.29 2.26
CA ASN A 55 -0.64 -3.49 3.08
C ASN A 55 -1.88 -4.34 2.83
N ALA A 56 -1.65 -5.60 2.50
CA ALA A 56 -2.69 -6.59 2.36
C ALA A 56 -2.41 -7.75 3.31
N SER A 57 -3.46 -8.35 3.84
CA SER A 57 -3.31 -9.51 4.74
C SER A 57 -4.55 -10.39 4.70
N ASP A 58 -4.38 -11.63 5.05
CA ASP A 58 -5.48 -12.56 5.27
C ASP A 58 -6.09 -12.42 6.71
#